data_1d0ca327e1271ed3f1a82ba8bae496ff
#
_entry.id   1d0ca327e1271ed3f1a82ba8bae496ff
#
_cell.length_a   1.000
_cell.length_b   1.000
_cell.length_c   1.000
_cell.angle_alpha   90.00
_cell.angle_beta   90.00
_cell.angle_gamma   90.00
#
_symmetry.space_group_name_H-M   'P 1'
#
loop_
_entity.id
_entity.type
_entity.pdbx_description
1 polymer ?
#
loop_
_entity_poly.entity_id
_entity_poly.type
_entity_poly.pdbx_seq_one_letter_code
_entity_poly.pdbx_strand_id
1 'polypeptide(L)'
;MRALPSQPDVYTRLMNAVRSDVGMEDIASIVEENPSVAARVLQLVNSAFFGLPRPTASIKEAVVFIGTKTLRTLVLSVEAFRDLELDASGRGVNPAALQEYAVTTARISAEMVPASDREAAYAAGLLHSIGVLVLASQLAEDWGRIIEEARSQQRSLLEVERLVLGVDHGQVAAALLSLWGLPHDVIEAVAQHLHPSPVAGFGGSLVAVTHVASRLADEIGPPVLDGVPGTPIDYDYLKADGSVDSLDDWRYLAEQIADGVD
;
A
#
# COMPACT_ATOMS: atom_id res chain seq x y z
N MET A 1 8.39 -6.38 -23.71
CA MET A 1 7.62 -6.01 -22.51
C MET A 1 6.52 -7.04 -22.31
N ARG A 2 6.46 -7.70 -21.17
CA ARG A 2 5.27 -8.46 -20.78
C ARG A 2 4.14 -7.46 -20.53
N ALA A 3 2.89 -7.87 -20.76
CA ALA A 3 1.73 -7.02 -20.45
C ALA A 3 1.67 -6.73 -18.93
N LEU A 4 1.17 -5.55 -18.56
CA LEU A 4 0.87 -5.26 -17.15
C LEU A 4 -0.09 -6.31 -16.59
N PRO A 5 0.01 -6.65 -15.29
CA PRO A 5 -0.87 -7.62 -14.67
C PRO A 5 -2.33 -7.29 -14.89
N SER A 6 -3.13 -8.29 -15.26
CA SER A 6 -4.58 -8.13 -15.35
C SER A 6 -5.18 -7.87 -13.96
N GLN A 7 -6.38 -7.32 -13.95
CA GLN A 7 -7.14 -7.14 -12.70
C GLN A 7 -7.40 -8.52 -12.07
N PRO A 8 -7.14 -8.69 -10.76
CA PRO A 8 -7.34 -9.96 -10.07
C PRO A 8 -8.79 -10.49 -10.16
N ASP A 9 -8.97 -11.81 -10.19
CA ASP A 9 -10.25 -12.43 -10.49
C ASP A 9 -11.32 -12.19 -9.42
N VAL A 10 -11.01 -12.46 -8.16
CA VAL A 10 -11.97 -12.26 -7.04
C VAL A 10 -12.33 -10.79 -6.93
N TYR A 11 -11.36 -9.90 -7.08
CA TYR A 11 -11.62 -8.45 -7.10
C TYR A 11 -12.52 -8.04 -8.27
N THR A 12 -12.29 -8.56 -9.46
CA THR A 12 -13.12 -8.26 -10.65
C THR A 12 -14.58 -8.72 -10.44
N ARG A 13 -14.78 -9.91 -9.90
CA ARG A 13 -16.10 -10.45 -9.57
C ARG A 13 -16.78 -9.61 -8.49
N LEU A 14 -16.02 -9.23 -7.46
CA LEU A 14 -16.50 -8.37 -6.38
C LEU A 14 -16.95 -6.99 -6.91
N MET A 15 -16.16 -6.38 -7.81
CA MET A 15 -16.52 -5.11 -8.44
C MET A 15 -17.81 -5.20 -9.26
N ASN A 16 -17.99 -6.29 -9.99
CA ASN A 16 -19.21 -6.51 -10.78
C ASN A 16 -20.43 -6.71 -9.87
N ALA A 17 -20.29 -7.46 -8.79
CA ALA A 17 -21.32 -7.67 -7.79
C ALA A 17 -21.78 -6.35 -7.15
N VAL A 18 -20.82 -5.51 -6.71
CA VAL A 18 -21.13 -4.19 -6.13
C VAL A 18 -21.83 -3.27 -7.14
N ARG A 19 -21.43 -3.28 -8.41
CA ARG A 19 -22.10 -2.49 -9.48
C ARG A 19 -23.53 -2.95 -9.73
N SER A 20 -23.80 -4.24 -9.50
CA SER A 20 -25.13 -4.84 -9.68
C SER A 20 -25.99 -4.76 -8.43
N ASP A 21 -25.54 -4.03 -7.39
CA ASP A 21 -26.23 -3.82 -6.11
C ASP A 21 -26.69 -5.12 -5.44
N VAL A 22 -25.83 -6.17 -5.50
CA VAL A 22 -26.11 -7.45 -4.85
C VAL A 22 -25.97 -7.35 -3.32
N GLY A 23 -26.62 -8.26 -2.60
CA GLY A 23 -26.59 -8.28 -1.15
C GLY A 23 -25.22 -8.58 -0.56
N MET A 24 -25.01 -8.22 0.73
CA MET A 24 -23.76 -8.48 1.44
C MET A 24 -23.42 -9.97 1.54
N GLU A 25 -24.42 -10.85 1.50
CA GLU A 25 -24.22 -12.30 1.49
C GLU A 25 -23.55 -12.78 0.19
N ASP A 26 -23.99 -12.25 -0.95
CA ASP A 26 -23.38 -12.58 -2.25
C ASP A 26 -21.96 -12.04 -2.34
N ILE A 27 -21.73 -10.81 -1.81
CA ILE A 27 -20.40 -10.21 -1.71
C ILE A 27 -19.47 -11.07 -0.86
N ALA A 28 -19.91 -11.54 0.31
CA ALA A 28 -19.14 -12.41 1.17
C ALA A 28 -18.82 -13.76 0.49
N SER A 29 -19.79 -14.35 -0.16
CA SER A 29 -19.64 -15.65 -0.86
C SER A 29 -18.57 -15.59 -1.95
N ILE A 30 -18.49 -14.49 -2.71
CA ILE A 30 -17.45 -14.30 -3.75
C ILE A 30 -16.04 -14.39 -3.14
N VAL A 31 -15.83 -13.81 -1.96
CA VAL A 31 -14.51 -13.86 -1.27
C VAL A 31 -14.27 -15.25 -0.66
N GLU A 32 -15.30 -15.87 -0.08
CA GLU A 32 -15.22 -17.18 0.59
C GLU A 32 -14.96 -18.34 -0.38
N GLU A 33 -15.31 -18.20 -1.65
CA GLU A 33 -14.97 -19.17 -2.71
C GLU A 33 -13.45 -19.30 -2.92
N ASN A 34 -12.66 -18.33 -2.48
CA ASN A 34 -11.20 -18.43 -2.46
C ASN A 34 -10.65 -18.45 -1.03
N PRO A 35 -10.43 -19.65 -0.43
CA PRO A 35 -10.04 -19.77 0.96
C PRO A 35 -8.75 -19.02 1.34
N SER A 36 -7.79 -18.91 0.41
CA SER A 36 -6.53 -18.20 0.68
C SER A 36 -6.74 -16.69 0.76
N VAL A 37 -7.57 -16.13 -0.10
CA VAL A 37 -7.96 -14.70 -0.05
C VAL A 37 -8.79 -14.43 1.21
N ALA A 38 -9.78 -15.27 1.50
CA ALA A 38 -10.63 -15.12 2.67
C ALA A 38 -9.82 -15.14 3.97
N ALA A 39 -8.88 -16.10 4.12
CA ALA A 39 -8.03 -16.20 5.31
C ALA A 39 -7.16 -14.95 5.51
N ARG A 40 -6.56 -14.43 4.44
CA ARG A 40 -5.73 -13.22 4.50
C ARG A 40 -6.56 -11.97 4.79
N VAL A 41 -7.72 -11.83 4.17
CA VAL A 41 -8.65 -10.72 4.45
C VAL A 41 -9.08 -10.77 5.91
N LEU A 42 -9.46 -11.93 6.43
CA LEU A 42 -9.82 -12.09 7.85
C LEU A 42 -8.66 -11.78 8.78
N GLN A 43 -7.43 -12.16 8.43
CA GLN A 43 -6.23 -11.81 9.20
C GLN A 43 -6.07 -10.29 9.30
N LEU A 44 -6.23 -9.55 8.20
CA LEU A 44 -6.15 -8.10 8.18
C LEU A 44 -7.28 -7.46 8.99
N VAL A 45 -8.52 -7.92 8.79
CA VAL A 45 -9.72 -7.40 9.48
C VAL A 45 -9.64 -7.64 10.99
N ASN A 46 -9.08 -8.75 11.43
CA ASN A 46 -8.89 -9.08 12.86
C ASN A 46 -7.69 -8.37 13.49
N SER A 47 -6.95 -7.56 12.72
CA SER A 47 -5.90 -6.73 13.32
C SER A 47 -6.52 -5.65 14.22
N ALA A 48 -5.75 -5.20 15.19
CA ALA A 48 -6.16 -4.16 16.12
C ALA A 48 -6.66 -2.89 15.45
N PHE A 49 -6.10 -2.56 14.27
CA PHE A 49 -6.50 -1.39 13.47
C PHE A 49 -8.01 -1.29 13.19
N PHE A 50 -8.68 -2.42 12.90
CA PHE A 50 -10.12 -2.38 12.63
C PHE A 50 -10.96 -2.39 13.90
N GLY A 51 -10.38 -2.63 15.08
CA GLY A 51 -11.05 -2.51 16.37
C GLY A 51 -12.29 -3.40 16.51
N LEU A 52 -12.30 -4.61 15.92
CA LEU A 52 -13.41 -5.52 16.09
C LEU A 52 -13.56 -5.90 17.58
N PRO A 53 -14.78 -5.87 18.15
CA PRO A 53 -15.01 -6.23 19.55
C PRO A 53 -14.56 -7.64 19.92
N ARG A 54 -14.50 -8.52 18.91
CA ARG A 54 -13.97 -9.89 18.98
C ARG A 54 -13.49 -10.33 17.60
N PRO A 55 -12.47 -11.19 17.51
CA PRO A 55 -12.06 -11.78 16.24
C PRO A 55 -13.22 -12.51 15.55
N THR A 56 -13.31 -12.35 14.23
CA THR A 56 -14.30 -13.03 13.40
C THR A 56 -13.63 -14.05 12.45
N ALA A 57 -14.32 -15.14 12.16
CA ALA A 57 -13.95 -16.11 11.12
C ALA A 57 -14.90 -16.02 9.90
N SER A 58 -15.79 -15.02 9.86
CA SER A 58 -16.81 -14.85 8.83
C SER A 58 -16.54 -13.59 8.00
N ILE A 59 -16.41 -13.74 6.68
CA ILE A 59 -16.34 -12.60 5.76
C ILE A 59 -17.63 -11.79 5.81
N LYS A 60 -18.77 -12.43 6.01
CA LYS A 60 -20.06 -11.74 6.16
C LYS A 60 -20.07 -10.81 7.39
N GLU A 61 -19.59 -11.28 8.54
CA GLU A 61 -19.45 -10.41 9.72
C GLU A 61 -18.43 -9.29 9.45
N ALA A 62 -17.30 -9.62 8.84
CA ALA A 62 -16.28 -8.65 8.48
C ALA A 62 -16.86 -7.54 7.59
N VAL A 63 -17.57 -7.87 6.52
CA VAL A 63 -18.12 -6.85 5.59
C VAL A 63 -19.16 -5.96 6.24
N VAL A 64 -19.94 -6.48 7.19
CA VAL A 64 -20.89 -5.66 7.97
C VAL A 64 -20.16 -4.61 8.81
N PHE A 65 -19.00 -4.97 9.33
CA PHE A 65 -18.23 -4.10 10.21
C PHE A 65 -17.39 -3.07 9.45
N ILE A 66 -16.58 -3.53 8.48
CA ILE A 66 -15.64 -2.66 7.74
C ILE A 66 -16.25 -2.01 6.49
N GLY A 67 -17.41 -2.45 6.03
CA GLY A 67 -18.05 -2.00 4.81
C GLY A 67 -17.50 -2.66 3.54
N THR A 68 -18.27 -2.57 2.46
CA THR A 68 -17.93 -3.18 1.17
C THR A 68 -16.74 -2.52 0.47
N LYS A 69 -16.56 -1.23 0.68
CA LYS A 69 -15.47 -0.45 0.07
C LYS A 69 -14.11 -0.89 0.64
N THR A 70 -13.98 -0.96 1.97
CA THR A 70 -12.77 -1.45 2.65
C THR A 70 -12.49 -2.90 2.29
N LEU A 71 -13.53 -3.76 2.30
CA LEU A 71 -13.37 -5.15 1.86
C LEU A 71 -12.77 -5.26 0.46
N ARG A 72 -13.25 -4.47 -0.50
CA ARG A 72 -12.71 -4.44 -1.87
C ARG A 72 -11.22 -4.10 -1.90
N THR A 73 -10.82 -3.07 -1.15
CA THR A 73 -9.40 -2.68 -1.04
C THR A 73 -8.55 -3.82 -0.48
N LEU A 74 -9.03 -4.49 0.57
CA LEU A 74 -8.32 -5.64 1.16
C LEU A 74 -8.22 -6.81 0.19
N VAL A 75 -9.30 -7.17 -0.50
CA VAL A 75 -9.29 -8.25 -1.51
C VAL A 75 -8.32 -7.92 -2.63
N LEU A 76 -8.37 -6.70 -3.18
CA LEU A 76 -7.45 -6.26 -4.21
C LEU A 76 -6.00 -6.37 -3.77
N SER A 77 -5.68 -5.86 -2.59
CA SER A 77 -4.34 -5.91 -2.02
C SER A 77 -3.87 -7.37 -1.89
N VAL A 78 -4.66 -8.22 -1.24
CA VAL A 78 -4.31 -9.63 -1.00
C VAL A 78 -4.03 -10.38 -2.29
N GLU A 79 -4.89 -10.24 -3.30
CA GLU A 79 -4.72 -10.93 -4.59
C GLU A 79 -3.53 -10.39 -5.37
N ALA A 80 -3.43 -9.05 -5.46
CA ALA A 80 -2.38 -8.40 -6.20
C ALA A 80 -0.98 -8.71 -5.63
N PHE A 81 -0.84 -8.67 -4.31
CA PHE A 81 0.42 -9.06 -3.66
C PHE A 81 0.73 -10.54 -3.93
N ARG A 82 -0.23 -11.45 -3.73
CA ARG A 82 -0.02 -12.89 -3.92
C ARG A 82 0.49 -13.23 -5.31
N ASP A 83 -0.17 -12.72 -6.34
CA ASP A 83 0.14 -13.08 -7.73
C ASP A 83 1.50 -12.49 -8.16
N LEU A 84 1.81 -11.26 -7.75
CA LEU A 84 3.09 -10.62 -8.03
C LEU A 84 4.25 -11.17 -7.20
N GLU A 85 4.01 -11.57 -5.94
CA GLU A 85 5.03 -12.20 -5.08
C GLU A 85 5.56 -13.50 -5.67
N LEU A 86 4.69 -14.34 -6.23
CA LEU A 86 5.10 -15.59 -6.87
C LEU A 86 6.06 -15.33 -8.03
N ASP A 87 5.80 -14.31 -8.83
CA ASP A 87 6.62 -13.93 -9.97
C ASP A 87 7.92 -13.18 -9.56
N ALA A 88 7.91 -12.47 -8.43
CA ALA A 88 9.05 -11.74 -7.89
C ALA A 88 9.96 -12.58 -6.99
N SER A 89 9.58 -13.82 -6.70
CA SER A 89 10.31 -14.70 -5.77
C SER A 89 11.77 -14.88 -6.17
N GLY A 90 12.67 -14.76 -5.19
CA GLY A 90 14.11 -14.92 -5.39
C GLY A 90 14.84 -13.72 -6.03
N ARG A 91 14.16 -12.56 -6.19
CA ARG A 91 14.73 -11.36 -6.82
C ARG A 91 15.12 -10.26 -5.82
N GLY A 92 15.48 -10.65 -4.61
CA GLY A 92 16.00 -9.72 -3.59
C GLY A 92 14.93 -8.94 -2.82
N VAL A 93 13.65 -9.11 -3.14
CA VAL A 93 12.54 -8.60 -2.34
C VAL A 93 12.20 -9.60 -1.25
N ASN A 94 12.04 -9.13 -0.01
CA ASN A 94 11.48 -9.93 1.07
C ASN A 94 9.94 -9.75 1.09
N PRO A 95 9.15 -10.75 0.65
CA PRO A 95 7.70 -10.56 0.53
C PRO A 95 7.01 -10.30 1.86
N ALA A 96 7.46 -10.98 2.93
CA ALA A 96 6.88 -10.80 4.26
C ALA A 96 7.13 -9.39 4.79
N ALA A 97 8.38 -8.88 4.65
CA ALA A 97 8.72 -7.52 5.02
C ALA A 97 7.96 -6.48 4.19
N LEU A 98 7.81 -6.70 2.88
CA LEU A 98 7.04 -5.81 2.01
C LEU A 98 5.56 -5.76 2.39
N GLN A 99 4.97 -6.90 2.76
CA GLN A 99 3.60 -6.95 3.23
C GLN A 99 3.43 -6.25 4.58
N GLU A 100 4.35 -6.47 5.52
CA GLU A 100 4.37 -5.79 6.81
C GLU A 100 4.51 -4.27 6.62
N TYR A 101 5.43 -3.85 5.78
CA TYR A 101 5.63 -2.45 5.40
C TYR A 101 4.35 -1.83 4.84
N ALA A 102 3.67 -2.50 3.90
CA ALA A 102 2.43 -2.01 3.31
C ALA A 102 1.30 -1.87 4.35
N VAL A 103 1.13 -2.86 5.24
CA VAL A 103 0.11 -2.83 6.29
C VAL A 103 0.41 -1.76 7.34
N THR A 104 1.67 -1.63 7.76
CA THR A 104 2.10 -0.60 8.72
C THR A 104 1.90 0.80 8.14
N THR A 105 2.30 1.02 6.89
CA THR A 105 2.04 2.28 6.19
C THR A 105 0.54 2.59 6.12
N ALA A 106 -0.29 1.59 5.82
CA ALA A 106 -1.75 1.77 5.76
C ALA A 106 -2.34 2.19 7.12
N ARG A 107 -1.91 1.55 8.21
CA ARG A 107 -2.35 1.88 9.58
C ARG A 107 -1.94 3.30 9.96
N ILE A 108 -0.67 3.64 9.79
CA ILE A 108 -0.15 4.98 10.09
C ILE A 108 -0.92 6.03 9.26
N SER A 109 -1.04 5.84 7.94
CA SER A 109 -1.76 6.76 7.05
C SER A 109 -3.19 7.02 7.51
N ALA A 110 -3.92 5.97 7.89
CA ALA A 110 -5.32 6.07 8.28
C ALA A 110 -5.52 6.80 9.62
N GLU A 111 -4.56 6.69 10.55
CA GLU A 111 -4.62 7.40 11.83
C GLU A 111 -4.15 8.87 11.74
N MET A 112 -3.43 9.24 10.67
CA MET A 112 -2.96 10.62 10.43
C MET A 112 -4.05 11.54 9.84
N VAL A 113 -5.22 11.02 9.49
CA VAL A 113 -6.29 11.75 8.81
C VAL A 113 -7.62 11.71 9.59
N PRO A 114 -8.54 12.66 9.33
CA PRO A 114 -9.90 12.59 9.86
C PRO A 114 -10.64 11.31 9.45
N ALA A 115 -11.64 10.91 10.22
CA ALA A 115 -12.42 9.68 9.98
C ALA A 115 -13.03 9.59 8.58
N SER A 116 -13.36 10.72 7.93
CA SER A 116 -13.87 10.78 6.56
C SER A 116 -12.88 10.26 5.51
N ASP A 117 -11.59 10.39 5.77
CA ASP A 117 -10.51 10.15 4.81
C ASP A 117 -9.73 8.86 5.12
N ARG A 118 -10.00 8.22 6.27
CA ARG A 118 -9.31 7.01 6.74
C ARG A 118 -9.28 5.89 5.71
N GLU A 119 -10.37 5.68 4.99
CA GLU A 119 -10.46 4.62 4.01
C GLU A 119 -9.53 4.86 2.82
N ALA A 120 -9.50 6.09 2.30
CA ALA A 120 -8.62 6.46 1.20
C ALA A 120 -7.15 6.41 1.63
N ALA A 121 -6.84 6.90 2.83
CA ALA A 121 -5.50 6.86 3.41
C ALA A 121 -5.02 5.43 3.65
N TYR A 122 -5.87 4.57 4.18
CA TYR A 122 -5.58 3.14 4.34
C TYR A 122 -5.30 2.48 2.99
N ALA A 123 -6.14 2.76 1.98
CA ALA A 123 -5.98 2.19 0.64
C ALA A 123 -4.67 2.66 -0.03
N ALA A 124 -4.35 3.95 0.05
CA ALA A 124 -3.11 4.50 -0.48
C ALA A 124 -1.89 3.87 0.20
N GLY A 125 -1.88 3.82 1.53
CA GLY A 125 -0.80 3.20 2.31
C GLY A 125 -0.64 1.71 2.03
N LEU A 126 -1.74 0.95 1.86
CA LEU A 126 -1.69 -0.48 1.59
C LEU A 126 -1.15 -0.82 0.18
N LEU A 127 -1.39 0.05 -0.79
CA LEU A 127 -1.08 -0.22 -2.20
C LEU A 127 0.15 0.53 -2.72
N HIS A 128 0.75 1.44 -1.92
CA HIS A 128 1.83 2.31 -2.38
C HIS A 128 3.06 1.55 -2.91
N SER A 129 3.38 0.41 -2.33
CA SER A 129 4.59 -0.36 -2.61
C SER A 129 4.40 -1.47 -3.66
N ILE A 130 3.18 -1.65 -4.22
CA ILE A 130 2.89 -2.73 -5.18
C ILE A 130 3.75 -2.62 -6.45
N GLY A 131 4.19 -1.43 -6.81
CA GLY A 131 5.08 -1.20 -7.95
C GLY A 131 6.44 -1.88 -7.83
N VAL A 132 6.94 -2.08 -6.61
CA VAL A 132 8.15 -2.87 -6.32
C VAL A 132 7.99 -4.30 -6.84
N LEU A 133 6.85 -4.93 -6.55
CA LEU A 133 6.55 -6.28 -7.05
C LEU A 133 6.37 -6.31 -8.56
N VAL A 134 5.74 -5.30 -9.14
CA VAL A 134 5.60 -5.19 -10.61
C VAL A 134 6.96 -5.11 -11.27
N LEU A 135 7.85 -4.24 -10.81
CA LEU A 135 9.21 -4.11 -11.34
C LEU A 135 10.00 -5.41 -11.18
N ALA A 136 10.00 -5.98 -9.99
CA ALA A 136 10.70 -7.23 -9.71
C ALA A 136 10.16 -8.40 -10.56
N SER A 137 8.84 -8.49 -10.78
CA SER A 137 8.23 -9.57 -11.55
C SER A 137 8.36 -9.41 -13.05
N GLN A 138 8.15 -8.20 -13.58
CA GLN A 138 8.06 -7.97 -15.02
C GLN A 138 9.37 -7.53 -15.67
N LEU A 139 10.29 -6.92 -14.91
CA LEU A 139 11.57 -6.38 -15.40
C LEU A 139 12.77 -7.00 -14.67
N ALA A 140 12.81 -8.33 -14.56
CA ALA A 140 13.75 -9.08 -13.73
C ALA A 140 15.24 -8.71 -13.93
N GLU A 141 15.67 -8.50 -15.17
CA GLU A 141 17.07 -8.15 -15.48
C GLU A 141 17.40 -6.72 -15.03
N ASP A 142 16.54 -5.76 -15.36
CA ASP A 142 16.73 -4.37 -14.94
C ASP A 142 16.58 -4.23 -13.43
N TRP A 143 15.64 -4.97 -12.81
CA TRP A 143 15.46 -5.02 -11.38
C TRP A 143 16.72 -5.50 -10.65
N GLY A 144 17.35 -6.59 -11.13
CA GLY A 144 18.61 -7.08 -10.57
C GLY A 144 19.72 -6.03 -10.62
N ARG A 145 19.83 -5.29 -11.73
CA ARG A 145 20.80 -4.19 -11.88
C ARG A 145 20.48 -3.02 -10.92
N ILE A 146 19.21 -2.66 -10.78
CA ILE A 146 18.76 -1.59 -9.88
C ILE A 146 19.15 -1.91 -8.43
N ILE A 147 18.86 -3.12 -7.97
CA ILE A 147 19.18 -3.52 -6.60
C ILE A 147 20.70 -3.54 -6.36
N GLU A 148 21.47 -4.09 -7.29
CA GLU A 148 22.94 -4.15 -7.17
C GLU A 148 23.55 -2.74 -7.16
N GLU A 149 23.09 -1.84 -8.02
CA GLU A 149 23.56 -0.47 -8.08
C GLU A 149 23.17 0.32 -6.82
N ALA A 150 21.92 0.16 -6.34
CA ALA A 150 21.45 0.80 -5.10
C ALA A 150 22.32 0.39 -3.90
N ARG A 151 22.61 -0.90 -3.77
CA ARG A 151 23.47 -1.45 -2.70
C ARG A 151 24.91 -0.99 -2.80
N SER A 152 25.54 -1.18 -3.95
CA SER A 152 26.97 -0.90 -4.15
C SER A 152 27.31 0.58 -4.04
N GLN A 153 26.41 1.45 -4.48
CA GLN A 153 26.60 2.91 -4.46
C GLN A 153 25.92 3.58 -3.24
N GLN A 154 25.26 2.81 -2.37
CA GLN A 154 24.50 3.34 -1.22
C GLN A 154 23.52 4.44 -1.63
N ARG A 155 22.76 4.18 -2.70
CA ARG A 155 21.74 5.08 -3.23
C ARG A 155 20.34 4.53 -2.93
N SER A 156 19.38 5.45 -2.79
CA SER A 156 17.97 5.05 -2.63
C SER A 156 17.44 4.32 -3.87
N LEU A 157 16.45 3.44 -3.65
CA LEU A 157 15.78 2.75 -4.74
C LEU A 157 15.21 3.74 -5.76
N LEU A 158 14.56 4.80 -5.29
CA LEU A 158 14.00 5.88 -6.11
C LEU A 158 15.01 6.46 -7.11
N GLU A 159 16.22 6.78 -6.63
CA GLU A 159 17.25 7.38 -7.50
C GLU A 159 17.71 6.43 -8.59
N VAL A 160 17.89 5.15 -8.25
CA VAL A 160 18.38 4.17 -9.23
C VAL A 160 17.28 3.76 -10.21
N GLU A 161 16.06 3.59 -9.77
CA GLU A 161 14.89 3.36 -10.64
C GLU A 161 14.77 4.44 -11.71
N ARG A 162 14.80 5.70 -11.30
CA ARG A 162 14.74 6.84 -12.24
C ARG A 162 15.92 6.91 -13.18
N LEU A 163 17.12 6.56 -12.72
CA LEU A 163 18.30 6.51 -13.57
C LEU A 163 18.21 5.42 -14.63
N VAL A 164 17.76 4.22 -14.26
CA VAL A 164 17.75 3.03 -15.13
C VAL A 164 16.48 2.97 -16.00
N LEU A 165 15.32 3.28 -15.42
CA LEU A 165 14.01 3.11 -16.07
C LEU A 165 13.37 4.42 -16.52
N GLY A 166 13.82 5.57 -15.99
CA GLY A 166 13.16 6.87 -16.20
C GLY A 166 11.86 7.05 -15.41
N VAL A 167 11.44 6.04 -14.64
CA VAL A 167 10.25 6.02 -13.78
C VAL A 167 10.57 5.34 -12.47
N ASP A 168 9.76 5.60 -11.44
CA ASP A 168 9.88 4.94 -10.12
C ASP A 168 8.71 3.99 -9.85
N HIS A 169 8.86 3.15 -8.81
CA HIS A 169 7.83 2.17 -8.45
C HIS A 169 6.49 2.80 -8.02
N GLY A 170 6.48 4.02 -7.49
CA GLY A 170 5.24 4.75 -7.19
C GLY A 170 4.45 5.07 -8.46
N GLN A 171 5.12 5.55 -9.50
CA GLN A 171 4.52 5.81 -10.80
C GLN A 171 4.03 4.52 -11.48
N VAL A 172 4.79 3.43 -11.38
CA VAL A 172 4.39 2.12 -11.89
C VAL A 172 3.16 1.59 -11.15
N ALA A 173 3.15 1.69 -9.82
CA ALA A 173 1.98 1.34 -9.01
C ALA A 173 0.75 2.15 -9.42
N ALA A 174 0.88 3.47 -9.53
CA ALA A 174 -0.22 4.37 -9.92
C ALA A 174 -0.79 4.02 -11.30
N ALA A 175 0.06 3.70 -12.28
CA ALA A 175 -0.38 3.25 -13.60
C ALA A 175 -1.20 1.95 -13.51
N LEU A 176 -0.77 0.98 -12.71
CA LEU A 176 -1.50 -0.26 -12.48
C LEU A 176 -2.85 -0.02 -11.79
N LEU A 177 -2.86 0.78 -10.72
CA LEU A 177 -4.07 1.11 -9.96
C LEU A 177 -5.08 1.90 -10.80
N SER A 178 -4.60 2.76 -11.72
CA SER A 178 -5.45 3.45 -12.70
C SER A 178 -6.14 2.48 -13.65
N LEU A 179 -5.42 1.48 -14.16
CA LEU A 179 -6.00 0.40 -15.00
C LEU A 179 -7.04 -0.42 -14.23
N TRP A 180 -6.89 -0.55 -12.93
CA TRP A 180 -7.83 -1.26 -12.05
C TRP A 180 -8.99 -0.38 -11.59
N GLY A 181 -9.01 0.91 -11.95
CA GLY A 181 -10.11 1.82 -11.70
C GLY A 181 -10.24 2.29 -10.25
N LEU A 182 -9.12 2.45 -9.55
CA LEU A 182 -9.12 3.01 -8.20
C LEU A 182 -9.43 4.53 -8.22
N PRO A 183 -9.84 5.11 -7.07
CA PRO A 183 -10.08 6.54 -6.96
C PRO A 183 -8.83 7.37 -7.28
N HIS A 184 -9.05 8.53 -7.89
CA HIS A 184 -7.95 9.38 -8.38
C HIS A 184 -7.03 9.88 -7.25
N ASP A 185 -7.59 10.24 -6.10
CA ASP A 185 -6.87 10.68 -4.90
C ASP A 185 -5.93 9.61 -4.36
N VAL A 186 -6.37 8.34 -4.35
CA VAL A 186 -5.53 7.18 -3.98
C VAL A 186 -4.40 6.99 -5.01
N ILE A 187 -4.72 7.06 -6.30
CA ILE A 187 -3.73 6.92 -7.39
C ILE A 187 -2.67 8.02 -7.30
N GLU A 188 -3.09 9.26 -7.06
CA GLU A 188 -2.21 10.42 -6.93
C GLU A 188 -1.28 10.27 -5.71
N ALA A 189 -1.83 9.90 -4.56
CA ALA A 189 -1.05 9.66 -3.35
C ALA A 189 0.01 8.57 -3.57
N VAL A 190 -0.36 7.47 -4.21
CA VAL A 190 0.57 6.39 -4.57
C VAL A 190 1.62 6.84 -5.59
N ALA A 191 1.24 7.63 -6.61
CA ALA A 191 2.18 8.14 -7.61
C ALA A 191 3.27 9.03 -7.01
N GLN A 192 2.92 9.82 -6.00
CA GLN A 192 3.76 10.90 -5.47
C GLN A 192 4.39 10.59 -4.11
N HIS A 193 4.09 9.44 -3.49
CA HIS A 193 4.59 9.14 -2.14
C HIS A 193 6.12 9.13 -2.01
N LEU A 194 6.86 8.86 -3.08
CA LEU A 194 8.32 8.85 -3.07
C LEU A 194 8.93 10.24 -3.24
N HIS A 195 8.30 11.07 -4.03
CA HIS A 195 8.77 12.40 -4.36
C HIS A 195 7.56 13.31 -4.60
N PRO A 196 6.96 13.80 -3.51
CA PRO A 196 5.76 14.62 -3.60
C PRO A 196 6.07 15.94 -4.31
N SER A 197 5.16 16.36 -5.21
CA SER A 197 5.26 17.64 -5.87
C SER A 197 4.48 18.69 -5.06
N PRO A 198 5.03 19.87 -4.80
CA PRO A 198 4.29 20.90 -4.08
C PRO A 198 3.09 21.36 -4.92
N VAL A 199 1.93 20.83 -4.58
CA VAL A 199 0.65 21.39 -5.00
C VAL A 199 0.24 22.35 -3.90
N ALA A 200 0.08 23.64 -4.24
CA ALA A 200 -0.38 24.62 -3.27
C ALA A 200 -1.76 24.20 -2.73
N GLY A 201 -1.79 23.80 -1.48
CA GLY A 201 -3.01 23.33 -0.87
C GLY A 201 -2.92 22.99 0.58
N PHE A 202 -3.47 22.58 1.34
CA PHE A 202 -4.05 22.25 2.58
C PHE A 202 -3.19 21.24 3.34
N GLY A 203 -2.71 21.60 4.50
CA GLY A 203 -1.98 20.70 5.39
C GLY A 203 -2.67 19.35 5.58
N GLY A 204 -1.90 18.26 5.46
CA GLY A 204 -2.42 16.91 5.63
C GLY A 204 -3.04 16.30 4.37
N SER A 205 -2.61 16.71 3.18
CA SER A 205 -3.03 16.07 1.92
C SER A 205 -2.76 14.56 1.95
N LEU A 206 -3.56 13.78 1.22
CA LEU A 206 -3.36 12.33 1.14
C LEU A 206 -1.95 11.96 0.62
N VAL A 207 -1.37 12.80 -0.24
CA VAL A 207 0.02 12.67 -0.70
C VAL A 207 1.00 12.84 0.47
N ALA A 208 0.85 13.90 1.28
CA ALA A 208 1.71 14.17 2.43
C ALA A 208 1.65 13.03 3.46
N VAL A 209 0.43 12.58 3.76
CA VAL A 209 0.18 11.49 4.68
C VAL A 209 0.82 10.18 4.21
N THR A 210 0.62 9.79 2.95
CA THR A 210 1.19 8.56 2.40
C THR A 210 2.71 8.65 2.31
N HIS A 211 3.26 9.83 1.95
CA HIS A 211 4.69 10.08 1.95
C HIS A 211 5.31 9.86 3.34
N VAL A 212 4.79 10.55 4.36
CA VAL A 212 5.34 10.45 5.72
C VAL A 212 5.14 9.06 6.29
N ALA A 213 3.93 8.51 6.19
CA ALA A 213 3.62 7.17 6.73
C ALA A 213 4.52 6.08 6.15
N SER A 214 4.83 6.13 4.85
CA SER A 214 5.73 5.16 4.23
C SER A 214 7.17 5.29 4.77
N ARG A 215 7.64 6.50 5.05
CA ARG A 215 8.98 6.70 5.63
C ARG A 215 9.04 6.22 7.07
N LEU A 216 8.03 6.57 7.88
CA LEU A 216 7.95 6.10 9.26
C LEU A 216 7.85 4.57 9.35
N ALA A 217 7.07 3.95 8.47
CA ALA A 217 6.98 2.49 8.41
C ALA A 217 8.32 1.83 8.01
N ASP A 218 9.10 2.45 7.11
CA ASP A 218 10.44 1.98 6.73
C ASP A 218 11.44 2.12 7.89
N GLU A 219 11.32 3.18 8.71
CA GLU A 219 12.17 3.41 9.90
C GLU A 219 11.93 2.38 11.01
N ILE A 220 10.69 1.91 11.20
CA ILE A 220 10.31 1.03 12.33
C ILE A 220 10.18 -0.44 11.97
N GLY A 221 10.06 -0.78 10.68
CA GLY A 221 9.84 -2.15 10.20
C GLY A 221 11.12 -2.88 9.78
N PRO A 222 10.99 -4.17 9.43
CA PRO A 222 12.09 -4.91 8.84
C PRO A 222 12.40 -4.39 7.43
N PRO A 223 13.67 -4.44 6.99
CA PRO A 223 14.04 -3.97 5.66
C PRO A 223 13.35 -4.79 4.56
N VAL A 224 12.70 -4.11 3.63
CA VAL A 224 12.08 -4.72 2.44
C VAL A 224 13.16 -5.20 1.47
N LEU A 225 14.24 -4.43 1.36
CA LEU A 225 15.39 -4.68 0.49
C LEU A 225 16.68 -4.54 1.31
N ASP A 226 17.32 -5.67 1.60
CA ASP A 226 18.54 -5.67 2.40
C ASP A 226 19.64 -4.80 1.78
N GLY A 227 20.20 -3.88 2.59
CA GLY A 227 21.33 -3.04 2.21
C GLY A 227 21.02 -1.92 1.22
N VAL A 228 19.75 -1.67 0.90
CA VAL A 228 19.32 -0.52 0.11
C VAL A 228 18.88 0.59 1.07
N PRO A 229 19.47 1.81 0.97
CA PRO A 229 19.04 2.92 1.81
C PRO A 229 17.59 3.34 1.57
N GLY A 230 16.88 3.69 2.64
CA GLY A 230 15.56 4.30 2.57
C GLY A 230 15.59 5.69 1.92
N THR A 231 14.46 6.17 1.49
CA THR A 231 14.31 7.55 1.01
C THR A 231 13.92 8.45 2.19
N PRO A 232 14.57 9.59 2.43
CA PRO A 232 14.24 10.47 3.55
C PRO A 232 12.87 11.17 3.38
N ILE A 233 12.32 11.67 4.49
CA ILE A 233 11.16 12.56 4.48
C ILE A 233 11.54 13.87 3.77
N ASP A 234 10.69 14.36 2.86
CA ASP A 234 10.85 15.64 2.19
C ASP A 234 10.29 16.79 3.07
N TYR A 235 11.16 17.35 3.89
CA TYR A 235 10.81 18.46 4.79
C TYR A 235 10.39 19.75 4.05
N ASP A 236 10.96 20.00 2.88
CA ASP A 236 10.61 21.21 2.12
C ASP A 236 9.22 21.09 1.53
N TYR A 237 8.85 19.90 1.09
CA TYR A 237 7.47 19.59 0.71
C TYR A 237 6.51 19.75 1.89
N LEU A 238 6.81 19.17 3.07
CA LEU A 238 5.92 19.28 4.24
C LEU A 238 5.71 20.72 4.70
N LYS A 239 6.75 21.57 4.59
CA LYS A 239 6.58 23.01 4.85
C LYS A 239 5.64 23.67 3.87
N ALA A 240 5.76 23.33 2.58
CA ALA A 240 4.91 23.88 1.53
C ALA A 240 3.45 23.37 1.62
N ASP A 241 3.27 22.12 2.03
CA ASP A 241 1.95 21.51 2.29
C ASP A 241 1.31 22.03 3.59
N GLY A 242 2.10 22.54 4.53
CA GLY A 242 1.65 22.99 5.85
C GLY A 242 1.54 21.88 6.89
N SER A 243 2.11 20.71 6.63
CA SER A 243 2.03 19.53 7.51
C SER A 243 3.26 19.36 8.40
N VAL A 244 4.28 20.20 8.27
CA VAL A 244 5.55 20.03 8.99
C VAL A 244 5.39 20.02 10.50
N ASP A 245 4.47 20.82 11.04
CA ASP A 245 4.22 20.91 12.49
C ASP A 245 3.55 19.65 13.06
N SER A 246 2.93 18.81 12.23
CA SER A 246 2.31 17.55 12.63
C SER A 246 3.30 16.37 12.68
N LEU A 247 4.53 16.55 12.23
CA LEU A 247 5.48 15.44 12.03
C LEU A 247 5.86 14.74 13.34
N ASP A 248 6.03 15.49 14.42
CA ASP A 248 6.39 14.91 15.73
C ASP A 248 5.23 14.07 16.29
N ASP A 249 4.00 14.53 16.14
CA ASP A 249 2.79 13.78 16.51
C ASP A 249 2.67 12.50 15.67
N TRP A 250 2.95 12.58 14.38
CA TRP A 250 2.93 11.44 13.48
C TRP A 250 4.02 10.41 13.78
N ARG A 251 5.22 10.85 14.18
CA ARG A 251 6.29 9.94 14.65
C ARG A 251 5.87 9.21 15.91
N TYR A 252 5.34 9.94 16.89
CA TYR A 252 4.83 9.33 18.12
C TYR A 252 3.74 8.30 17.83
N LEU A 253 2.81 8.61 16.94
CA LEU A 253 1.76 7.69 16.49
C LEU A 253 2.36 6.41 15.85
N ALA A 254 3.35 6.55 14.98
CA ALA A 254 4.00 5.42 14.32
C ALA A 254 4.67 4.48 15.35
N GLU A 255 5.34 5.04 16.35
CA GLU A 255 5.96 4.29 17.46
C GLU A 255 4.90 3.51 18.25
N GLN A 256 3.75 4.12 18.59
CA GLN A 256 2.65 3.43 19.28
C GLN A 256 2.10 2.26 18.46
N ILE A 257 1.97 2.44 17.14
CA ILE A 257 1.52 1.38 16.22
C ILE A 257 2.53 0.23 16.18
N ALA A 258 3.84 0.52 16.20
CA ALA A 258 4.89 -0.49 16.22
C ALA A 258 4.90 -1.30 17.53
N ASP A 259 4.68 -0.64 18.66
CA ASP A 259 4.66 -1.26 19.99
C ASP A 259 3.36 -2.06 20.26
N GLY A 260 2.39 -2.02 19.33
CA GLY A 260 1.10 -2.70 19.49
C GLY A 260 0.22 -2.06 20.56
N VAL A 261 0.46 -0.80 20.87
CA VAL A 261 -0.39 0.01 21.76
C VAL A 261 -1.50 0.60 20.90
N ASP A 262 -2.73 0.15 21.13
CA ASP A 262 -3.96 0.68 20.51
C ASP A 262 -4.59 1.79 21.34
#